data_22b7483017f8d05debbdf1a6b37ae0b9
#
_entry.id   22b7483017f8d05debbdf1a6b37ae0b9
#
_cell.length_a   1.000
_cell.length_b   1.000
_cell.length_c   1.000
_cell.angle_alpha   90.00
_cell.angle_beta   90.00
_cell.angle_gamma   90.00
#
_symmetry.space_group_name_H-M   'P 1'
#
loop_
_entity.id
_entity.type
_entity.pdbx_description
1 polymer ?
#
loop_
_entity_poly.entity_id
_entity_poly.type
_entity_poly.pdbx_seq_one_letter_code
_entity_poly.pdbx_strand_id
1 'polypeptide(L)'
;MAYLSLHMDSEYLGAHTNIIVILPDRPQGQTIQQFYSGRKYKVLWLLHGGHGDATEWLRKTKIELYASEHDLMVVCPSAQSSFYQNWPGFGPGYFMQDFFFRELMPAVRAWLPASDRKEDNFIAGLSMG
;
A
#
# COMPACT_ATOMS: atom_id res chain seq x y z
N MET A 1 7.97 -7.22 -13.38
CA MET A 1 7.32 -6.32 -12.42
C MET A 1 5.82 -6.53 -12.48
N ALA A 2 5.18 -6.46 -11.35
CA ALA A 2 3.73 -6.54 -11.29
C ALA A 2 3.19 -5.43 -10.40
N TYR A 3 2.10 -4.78 -10.82
CA TYR A 3 1.29 -4.02 -9.89
C TYR A 3 -0.12 -4.61 -9.82
N LEU A 4 -0.73 -4.49 -8.68
CA LEU A 4 -2.05 -5.00 -8.38
C LEU A 4 -2.96 -3.83 -8.05
N SER A 5 -4.12 -3.76 -8.68
CA SER A 5 -5.18 -2.82 -8.30
C SER A 5 -6.20 -3.62 -7.49
N LEU A 6 -6.25 -3.35 -6.20
CA LEU A 6 -7.12 -4.04 -5.26
C LEU A 6 -8.29 -3.13 -4.87
N HIS A 7 -9.47 -3.71 -4.82
CA HIS A 7 -10.66 -3.06 -4.29
C HIS A 7 -11.14 -3.88 -3.09
N MET A 8 -11.32 -3.23 -1.96
CA MET A 8 -11.81 -3.89 -0.76
C MET A 8 -12.93 -3.10 -0.12
N ASP A 9 -13.85 -3.80 0.48
CA ASP A 9 -14.83 -3.21 1.38
C ASP A 9 -14.16 -2.88 2.72
N SER A 10 -14.50 -1.73 3.28
CA SER A 10 -13.94 -1.28 4.55
C SER A 10 -15.05 -0.91 5.52
N GLU A 11 -15.05 -1.56 6.67
CA GLU A 11 -15.95 -1.20 7.77
C GLU A 11 -15.63 0.19 8.32
N TYR A 12 -14.33 0.53 8.42
CA TYR A 12 -13.89 1.82 8.96
C TYR A 12 -14.23 2.99 8.03
N LEU A 13 -14.24 2.75 6.72
CA LEU A 13 -14.59 3.78 5.73
C LEU A 13 -16.06 3.73 5.32
N GLY A 14 -16.77 2.66 5.65
CA GLY A 14 -18.16 2.46 5.25
C GLY A 14 -18.35 2.43 3.72
N ALA A 15 -17.32 2.03 2.99
CA ALA A 15 -17.31 2.06 1.52
C ALA A 15 -16.21 1.16 0.96
N HIS A 16 -16.32 0.83 -0.31
CA HIS A 16 -15.20 0.25 -1.05
C HIS A 16 -14.10 1.28 -1.25
N THR A 17 -12.86 0.83 -1.15
CA THR A 17 -11.67 1.65 -1.41
C THR A 17 -10.71 0.90 -2.30
N ASN A 18 -9.90 1.62 -3.07
CA ASN A 18 -8.90 1.03 -3.92
C ASN A 18 -7.49 1.23 -3.37
N ILE A 19 -6.65 0.26 -3.64
CA ILE A 19 -5.27 0.21 -3.18
C ILE A 19 -4.42 -0.25 -4.37
N ILE A 20 -3.28 0.38 -4.58
CA ILE A 20 -2.28 -0.09 -5.54
C ILE A 20 -1.16 -0.77 -4.75
N VAL A 21 -0.79 -1.97 -5.18
CA VAL A 21 0.37 -2.69 -4.65
C VAL A 21 1.35 -2.95 -5.80
N ILE A 22 2.60 -2.61 -5.58
CA ILE A 22 3.69 -2.83 -6.53
C ILE A 22 4.59 -3.93 -5.97
N LEU A 23 4.86 -4.95 -6.78
CA LEU A 23 5.81 -6.01 -6.45
C LEU A 23 7.09 -5.80 -7.27
N PRO A 24 8.28 -6.02 -6.69
CA PRO A 24 9.54 -5.84 -7.40
C PRO A 24 9.69 -6.86 -8.54
N ASP A 25 10.47 -6.50 -9.52
CA ASP A 25 10.83 -7.42 -10.61
C ASP A 25 11.69 -8.57 -10.10
N ARG A 26 11.46 -9.73 -10.67
CA ARG A 26 12.37 -10.85 -10.45
C ARG A 26 13.66 -10.64 -11.25
N PRO A 27 14.83 -11.03 -10.71
CA PRO A 27 16.06 -10.99 -11.46
C PRO A 27 16.00 -11.85 -12.71
N GLN A 28 16.72 -11.44 -13.73
CA GLN A 28 16.84 -12.21 -14.96
C GLN A 28 17.39 -13.61 -14.68
N GLY A 29 16.80 -14.62 -15.28
CA GLY A 29 17.21 -16.01 -15.11
C GLY A 29 16.54 -16.75 -13.94
N GLN A 30 15.82 -16.08 -13.07
CA GLN A 30 15.00 -16.74 -12.06
C GLN A 30 13.57 -16.96 -12.55
N THR A 31 12.95 -18.07 -12.16
CA THR A 31 11.52 -18.29 -12.39
C THR A 31 10.69 -17.50 -11.39
N ILE A 32 9.40 -17.33 -11.70
CA ILE A 32 8.45 -16.71 -10.78
C ILE A 32 8.43 -17.47 -9.44
N GLN A 33 8.41 -18.78 -9.48
CA GLN A 33 8.40 -19.60 -8.26
C GLN A 33 9.68 -19.43 -7.43
N GLN A 34 10.84 -19.41 -8.08
CA GLN A 34 12.12 -19.23 -7.38
C GLN A 34 12.19 -17.87 -6.69
N PHE A 35 11.66 -16.82 -7.30
CA PHE A 35 11.75 -15.47 -6.76
C PHE A 35 10.70 -15.18 -5.71
N TYR A 36 9.44 -15.58 -5.93
CA TYR A 36 8.33 -15.19 -5.05
C TYR A 36 7.96 -16.24 -3.99
N SER A 37 8.30 -17.52 -4.21
CA SER A 37 7.85 -18.58 -3.31
C SER A 37 8.53 -18.53 -1.94
N GLY A 38 7.74 -18.58 -0.88
CA GLY A 38 8.23 -18.60 0.51
C GLY A 38 8.91 -17.31 0.98
N ARG A 39 8.92 -16.28 0.17
CA ARG A 39 9.61 -15.03 0.42
C ARG A 39 8.67 -14.01 1.06
N LYS A 40 9.19 -13.23 2.03
CA LYS A 40 8.52 -12.06 2.57
C LYS A 40 9.28 -10.81 2.14
N TYR A 41 8.54 -9.78 1.70
CA TYR A 41 9.11 -8.52 1.22
C TYR A 41 9.10 -7.46 2.30
N LYS A 42 10.12 -6.63 2.29
CA LYS A 42 10.06 -5.33 2.97
C LYS A 42 8.97 -4.48 2.31
N VAL A 43 8.25 -3.71 3.11
CA VAL A 43 7.08 -2.97 2.66
C VAL A 43 7.29 -1.47 2.84
N LEU A 44 7.06 -0.71 1.78
CA LEU A 44 6.93 0.73 1.81
C LEU A 44 5.45 1.09 1.70
N TRP A 45 4.89 1.63 2.77
CA TRP A 45 3.54 2.20 2.80
C TRP A 45 3.68 3.65 2.32
N LEU A 46 3.20 3.93 1.11
CA LEU A 46 3.46 5.18 0.41
C LEU A 46 2.17 5.99 0.24
N LEU A 47 2.13 7.12 0.94
CA LEU A 47 0.92 7.92 1.14
C LEU A 47 0.87 9.09 0.16
N HIS A 48 -0.26 9.25 -0.56
CA HIS A 48 -0.46 10.35 -1.50
C HIS A 48 -0.75 11.67 -0.78
N GLY A 49 -0.61 12.78 -1.50
CA GLY A 49 -0.94 14.12 -1.03
C GLY A 49 -2.41 14.49 -1.24
N GLY A 50 -2.76 15.71 -0.91
CA GLY A 50 -4.11 16.26 -1.13
C GLY A 50 -4.54 16.14 -2.60
N HIS A 51 -5.82 15.87 -2.83
CA HIS A 51 -6.42 15.63 -4.15
C HIS A 51 -5.89 14.41 -4.93
N GLY A 52 -5.04 13.60 -4.29
CA GLY A 52 -4.54 12.36 -4.89
C GLY A 52 -5.39 11.14 -4.58
N ASP A 53 -4.93 10.00 -5.05
CA ASP A 53 -5.47 8.69 -4.75
C ASP A 53 -4.37 7.61 -4.81
N ALA A 54 -4.75 6.35 -4.68
CA ALA A 54 -3.81 5.22 -4.73
C ALA A 54 -2.94 5.19 -6.00
N THR A 55 -3.40 5.77 -7.10
CA THR A 55 -2.70 5.73 -8.40
C THR A 55 -1.66 6.85 -8.56
N GLU A 56 -1.60 7.81 -7.64
CA GLU A 56 -0.82 9.03 -7.85
C GLU A 56 0.68 8.74 -8.01
N TRP A 57 1.24 7.95 -7.12
CA TRP A 57 2.66 7.60 -7.18
C TRP A 57 3.02 6.80 -8.42
N LEU A 58 2.12 5.86 -8.82
CA LEU A 58 2.32 5.05 -10.00
C LEU A 58 2.33 5.89 -11.30
N ARG A 59 1.40 6.86 -11.39
CA ARG A 59 1.22 7.67 -12.60
C ARG A 59 2.23 8.80 -12.73
N LYS A 60 2.75 9.31 -11.63
CA LYS A 60 3.52 10.57 -11.63
C LYS A 60 5.02 10.37 -11.33
N THR A 61 5.43 9.15 -11.00
CA THR A 61 6.82 8.88 -10.59
C THR A 61 7.36 7.60 -11.18
N LYS A 62 8.64 7.34 -10.90
CA LYS A 62 9.32 6.08 -11.25
C LYS A 62 9.28 5.07 -10.10
N ILE A 63 8.21 5.07 -9.31
CA ILE A 63 8.14 4.22 -8.11
C ILE A 63 8.28 2.72 -8.43
N GLU A 64 7.78 2.27 -9.56
CA GLU A 64 7.94 0.87 -9.99
C GLU A 64 9.42 0.50 -10.16
N LEU A 65 10.21 1.39 -10.79
CA LEU A 65 11.63 1.16 -10.96
C LEU A 65 12.35 1.12 -9.61
N TYR A 66 12.06 2.07 -8.75
CA TYR A 66 12.68 2.14 -7.41
C TYR A 66 12.29 0.93 -6.54
N ALA A 67 11.06 0.47 -6.63
CA ALA A 67 10.61 -0.72 -5.92
C ALA A 67 11.43 -1.95 -6.33
N SER A 68 11.70 -2.10 -7.63
CA SER A 68 12.51 -3.20 -8.14
C SER A 68 13.99 -3.07 -7.75
N GLU A 69 14.57 -1.86 -7.86
CA GLU A 69 15.97 -1.61 -7.50
C GLU A 69 16.26 -1.88 -6.01
N HIS A 70 15.29 -1.62 -5.16
CA HIS A 70 15.42 -1.77 -3.70
C HIS A 70 14.73 -3.03 -3.15
N ASP A 71 14.19 -3.86 -4.01
CA ASP A 71 13.51 -5.10 -3.63
C ASP A 71 12.39 -4.88 -2.62
N LEU A 72 11.55 -3.88 -2.87
CA LEU A 72 10.47 -3.45 -2.00
C LEU A 72 9.10 -3.80 -2.59
N MET A 73 8.19 -4.23 -1.74
CA MET A 73 6.76 -4.13 -2.00
C MET A 73 6.31 -2.73 -1.63
N VAL A 74 5.58 -2.05 -2.52
CA VAL A 74 5.04 -0.72 -2.25
C VAL A 74 3.52 -0.80 -2.18
N VAL A 75 2.93 -0.24 -1.13
CA VAL A 75 1.48 -0.22 -0.93
C VAL A 75 1.01 1.22 -0.88
N CYS A 76 0.14 1.59 -1.82
CA CYS A 76 -0.42 2.93 -1.96
C CYS A 76 -1.93 2.89 -1.67
N PRO A 77 -2.38 3.33 -0.49
CA PRO A 77 -3.82 3.45 -0.21
C PRO A 77 -4.42 4.69 -0.84
N SER A 78 -5.75 4.70 -0.96
CA SER A 78 -6.52 5.91 -1.23
C SER A 78 -7.07 6.45 0.07
N ALA A 79 -6.83 7.73 0.34
CA ALA A 79 -7.22 8.37 1.59
C ALA A 79 -8.06 9.63 1.39
N GLN A 80 -8.38 9.98 0.14
CA GLN A 80 -9.05 11.24 -0.18
C GLN A 80 -8.33 12.43 0.50
N SER A 81 -9.04 13.38 1.08
CA SER A 81 -8.45 14.52 1.81
C SER A 81 -8.62 14.38 3.32
N SER A 82 -8.45 13.16 3.84
CA SER A 82 -8.64 12.83 5.25
C SER A 82 -7.47 13.17 6.16
N PHE A 83 -6.31 13.54 5.62
CA PHE A 83 -5.04 13.66 6.36
C PHE A 83 -4.67 12.35 7.07
N TYR A 84 -5.17 11.21 6.58
CA TYR A 84 -4.96 9.87 7.17
C TYR A 84 -5.39 9.78 8.64
N GLN A 85 -6.37 10.60 9.04
CA GLN A 85 -6.86 10.69 10.41
C GLN A 85 -8.28 10.15 10.53
N ASN A 86 -8.69 9.88 11.76
CA ASN A 86 -10.07 9.58 12.08
C ASN A 86 -10.88 10.88 12.25
N TRP A 87 -12.07 10.92 11.68
CA TRP A 87 -12.97 12.07 11.74
C TRP A 87 -14.33 11.68 12.33
N PRO A 88 -14.40 11.38 13.63
CA PRO A 88 -15.64 10.89 14.24
C PRO A 88 -16.80 11.88 14.17
N GLY A 89 -16.52 13.18 14.05
CA GLY A 89 -17.54 14.22 13.93
C GLY A 89 -18.33 14.19 12.61
N PHE A 90 -17.83 13.47 11.60
CA PHE A 90 -18.54 13.30 10.32
C PHE A 90 -19.43 12.05 10.30
N GLY A 91 -19.49 11.29 11.41
CA GLY A 91 -20.29 10.07 11.50
C GLY A 91 -19.53 8.80 11.11
N PRO A 92 -20.23 7.66 10.96
CA PRO A 92 -19.59 6.41 10.58
C PRO A 92 -18.95 6.48 9.21
N GLY A 93 -17.82 5.80 9.05
CA GLY A 93 -17.16 5.67 7.77
C GLY A 93 -16.03 6.67 7.50
N TYR A 94 -15.65 7.48 8.47
CA TYR A 94 -14.57 8.46 8.30
C TYR A 94 -13.38 8.18 9.21
N PHE A 95 -12.98 6.89 9.32
CA PHE A 95 -11.92 6.44 10.22
C PHE A 95 -10.71 5.96 9.43
N MET A 96 -10.04 6.87 8.72
CA MET A 96 -8.92 6.54 7.84
C MET A 96 -7.71 5.99 8.58
N GLN A 97 -7.41 6.51 9.77
CA GLN A 97 -6.29 6.01 10.57
C GLN A 97 -6.55 4.57 11.02
N ASP A 98 -7.75 4.27 11.50
CA ASP A 98 -8.11 2.91 11.89
C ASP A 98 -8.16 1.97 10.70
N PHE A 99 -8.67 2.43 9.54
CA PHE A 99 -8.59 1.67 8.31
C PHE A 99 -7.16 1.27 8.00
N PHE A 100 -6.24 2.22 8.02
CA PHE A 100 -4.84 1.99 7.67
C PHE A 100 -4.18 0.94 8.59
N PHE A 101 -4.28 1.13 9.90
CA PHE A 101 -3.55 0.27 10.84
C PHE A 101 -4.29 -1.01 11.22
N ARG A 102 -5.63 -0.99 11.25
CA ARG A 102 -6.42 -2.11 11.76
C ARG A 102 -7.03 -2.98 10.66
N GLU A 103 -7.07 -2.49 9.44
CA GLU A 103 -7.70 -3.19 8.33
C GLU A 103 -6.75 -3.36 7.14
N LEU A 104 -6.18 -2.30 6.59
CA LEU A 104 -5.32 -2.35 5.41
C LEU A 104 -4.03 -3.14 5.67
N MET A 105 -3.28 -2.78 6.71
CA MET A 105 -2.03 -3.49 7.01
C MET A 105 -2.24 -4.98 7.28
N PRO A 106 -3.20 -5.38 8.13
CA PRO A 106 -3.50 -6.80 8.31
C PRO A 106 -3.94 -7.51 7.04
N ALA A 107 -4.76 -6.87 6.22
CA ALA A 107 -5.25 -7.45 4.96
C ALA A 107 -4.10 -7.71 3.97
N VAL A 108 -3.24 -6.73 3.76
CA VAL A 108 -2.08 -6.87 2.88
C VAL A 108 -1.16 -8.00 3.36
N ARG A 109 -0.93 -8.10 4.65
CA ARG A 109 -0.11 -9.18 5.23
C ARG A 109 -0.76 -10.55 5.11
N ALA A 110 -2.08 -10.61 5.13
CA ALA A 110 -2.81 -11.87 4.96
C ALA A 110 -2.85 -12.32 3.49
N TRP A 111 -2.99 -11.38 2.55
CA TRP A 111 -3.16 -11.70 1.13
C TRP A 111 -1.83 -11.83 0.38
N LEU A 112 -0.82 -11.08 0.77
CA LEU A 112 0.42 -10.89 0.01
C LEU A 112 1.65 -11.25 0.86
N PRO A 113 2.80 -11.52 0.25
CA PRO A 113 4.02 -11.89 0.97
C PRO A 113 4.71 -10.67 1.62
N ALA A 114 3.95 -9.90 2.39
CA ALA A 114 4.43 -8.73 3.12
C ALA A 114 5.02 -9.13 4.48
N SER A 115 6.21 -8.62 4.81
CA SER A 115 6.80 -8.83 6.13
C SER A 115 6.02 -8.07 7.21
N ASP A 116 5.84 -8.70 8.37
CA ASP A 116 5.25 -8.08 9.56
C ASP A 116 6.29 -7.56 10.56
N ARG A 117 7.58 -7.74 10.25
CA ARG A 117 8.68 -7.30 11.12
C ARG A 117 8.78 -5.78 11.08
N LYS A 118 8.98 -5.16 12.25
CA LYS A 118 9.09 -3.70 12.38
C LYS A 118 10.18 -3.12 11.49
N GLU A 119 11.34 -3.76 11.44
CA GLU A 119 12.51 -3.32 10.65
C GLU A 119 12.31 -3.45 9.14
N ASP A 120 11.29 -4.14 8.70
CA ASP A 120 10.97 -4.34 7.28
C ASP A 120 9.83 -3.43 6.78
N ASN A 121 9.28 -2.60 7.65
CA ASN A 121 8.15 -1.73 7.32
C ASN A 121 8.53 -0.26 7.38
N PHE A 122 8.26 0.46 6.30
CA PHE A 122 8.58 1.88 6.14
C PHE A 122 7.32 2.64 5.75
N ILE A 123 7.15 3.84 6.25
CA ILE A 123 6.07 4.75 5.86
C ILE A 123 6.71 6.01 5.30
N ALA A 124 6.24 6.44 4.14
CA ALA A 124 6.63 7.71 3.53
C ALA A 124 5.42 8.35 2.84
N GLY A 125 5.47 9.64 2.63
CA GLY A 125 4.39 10.35 2.00
C GLY A 125 4.79 11.73 1.52
N LEU A 126 3.87 12.39 0.83
CA LEU A 126 4.02 13.74 0.31
C LEU A 126 2.89 14.62 0.86
N SER A 127 3.23 15.82 1.37
CA SER A 127 2.25 16.82 1.81
C SER A 127 1.32 16.26 2.89
N MET A 128 0.08 15.95 2.53
CA MET A 128 -0.91 15.34 3.44
C MET A 128 -0.45 13.97 3.98
N GLY A 129 0.24 13.24 3.12
CA GLY A 129 0.71 11.88 3.43
C GLY A 129 1.87 11.75 4.42
#